data_7001b062e4346a0696c087956e4d99e9
#
_entry.id   7001b062e4346a0696c087956e4d99e9
#
_cell.length_a   1.000
_cell.length_b   1.000
_cell.length_c   1.000
_cell.angle_alpha   90.00
_cell.angle_beta   90.00
_cell.angle_gamma   90.00
#
_symmetry.space_group_name_H-M   'P 1'
#
loop_
_entity.id
_entity.type
_entity.pdbx_description
1 polymer ?
#
loop_
_entity_poly.entity_id
_entity_poly.type
_entity_poly.pdbx_seq_one_letter_code
_entity_poly.pdbx_strand_id
1 'polypeptide(L)'
;MTIDHDAVSKILKIGVPAGLQGMVFSLANVCIQSGINSFGAGGIAGSAVELNYEYFAYYLVNAFAQTVVTFTGQNYGAKDEERCKKIFRLGMLCSVISCGILSTIFVVFRTFFIGLFTSDPSVYHYAQLRFLIVLTFECLTSSYEISGGCLRGFGRSMTPAILTVFGSWVLRLIWLATVCNWFHDYELLMAIYPISWVLTGTMVLVAYFRTRKKLFL
;
A
#
# COMPACT_ATOMS: atom_id res chain seq x y z
N MET A 1 31.37 -15.28 16.47
CA MET A 1 29.95 -15.20 16.12
C MET A 1 29.64 -16.39 15.22
N THR A 2 28.84 -17.34 15.68
CA THR A 2 28.39 -18.49 14.83
C THR A 2 27.09 -18.12 14.18
N ILE A 3 27.02 -18.34 12.86
CA ILE A 3 25.78 -18.11 12.08
C ILE A 3 24.85 -19.30 12.37
N ASP A 4 23.68 -19.01 12.92
CA ASP A 4 22.62 -20.00 13.08
C ASP A 4 21.88 -20.17 11.74
N HIS A 5 22.11 -21.27 11.06
CA HIS A 5 21.53 -21.59 9.75
C HIS A 5 19.99 -21.68 9.79
N ASP A 6 19.41 -22.15 10.90
CA ASP A 6 17.95 -22.23 11.04
C ASP A 6 17.32 -20.84 11.17
N ALA A 7 17.96 -19.94 11.91
CA ALA A 7 17.53 -18.55 12.03
C ALA A 7 17.63 -17.83 10.67
N VAL A 8 18.75 -18.00 9.95
CA VAL A 8 18.94 -17.43 8.63
C VAL A 8 17.87 -17.93 7.64
N SER A 9 17.60 -19.24 7.62
CA SER A 9 16.57 -19.84 6.76
C SER A 9 15.19 -19.24 7.04
N LYS A 10 14.82 -19.04 8.31
CA LYS A 10 13.54 -18.41 8.69
C LYS A 10 13.48 -16.95 8.24
N ILE A 11 14.56 -16.18 8.44
CA ILE A 11 14.66 -14.79 8.00
C ILE A 11 14.48 -14.69 6.47
N LEU A 12 15.18 -15.55 5.71
CA LEU A 12 15.07 -15.53 4.24
C LEU A 12 13.68 -15.94 3.74
N LYS A 13 13.05 -16.93 4.36
CA LYS A 13 11.67 -17.36 4.01
C LYS A 13 10.63 -16.26 4.18
N ILE A 14 10.86 -15.30 5.06
CA ILE A 14 9.97 -14.15 5.28
C ILE A 14 10.45 -12.94 4.47
N GLY A 15 11.74 -12.64 4.51
CA GLY A 15 12.33 -11.44 3.93
C GLY A 15 12.34 -11.44 2.40
N VAL A 16 12.69 -12.56 1.77
CA VAL A 16 12.75 -12.65 0.29
C VAL A 16 11.37 -12.40 -0.35
N PRO A 17 10.26 -13.06 0.08
CA PRO A 17 8.94 -12.75 -0.46
C PRO A 17 8.50 -11.31 -0.22
N ALA A 18 8.80 -10.74 0.95
CA ALA A 18 8.47 -9.35 1.26
C ALA A 18 9.29 -8.37 0.39
N GLY A 19 10.56 -8.65 0.15
CA GLY A 19 11.41 -7.88 -0.76
C GLY A 19 10.93 -7.95 -2.21
N LEU A 20 10.57 -9.14 -2.70
CA LEU A 20 9.98 -9.33 -4.03
C LEU A 20 8.66 -8.57 -4.17
N GLN A 21 7.80 -8.60 -3.15
CA GLN A 21 6.56 -7.81 -3.12
C GLN A 21 6.85 -6.32 -3.30
N GLY A 22 7.81 -5.76 -2.55
CA GLY A 22 8.21 -4.36 -2.66
C GLY A 22 8.77 -4.02 -4.05
N MET A 23 9.60 -4.90 -4.63
CA MET A 23 10.15 -4.73 -5.98
C MET A 23 9.06 -4.70 -7.05
N VAL A 24 8.09 -5.62 -6.99
CA VAL A 24 6.96 -5.65 -7.92
C VAL A 24 6.09 -4.41 -7.78
N PHE A 25 5.87 -3.93 -6.56
CA PHE A 25 5.14 -2.69 -6.33
C PHE A 25 5.85 -1.47 -6.94
N SER A 26 7.19 -1.39 -6.80
CA SER A 26 7.99 -0.36 -7.44
C SER A 26 7.92 -0.41 -8.97
N LEU A 27 7.96 -1.61 -9.57
CA LEU A 27 7.78 -1.78 -11.02
C LEU A 27 6.39 -1.32 -11.49
N ALA A 28 5.33 -1.61 -10.71
CA ALA A 28 3.99 -1.12 -11.01
C ALA A 28 3.94 0.42 -11.05
N ASN A 29 4.60 1.07 -10.12
CA ASN A 29 4.67 2.53 -10.09
C ASN A 29 5.48 3.10 -11.28
N VAL A 30 6.55 2.43 -11.73
CA VAL A 30 7.28 2.82 -12.95
C VAL A 30 6.38 2.74 -14.19
N CYS A 31 5.54 1.71 -14.30
CA CYS A 31 4.58 1.60 -15.41
C CYS A 31 3.56 2.76 -15.39
N ILE A 32 3.00 3.09 -14.22
CA ILE A 32 2.09 4.24 -14.07
C ILE A 32 2.83 5.55 -14.39
N GLN A 33 4.09 5.70 -13.99
CA GLN A 33 4.89 6.86 -14.32
C GLN A 33 5.04 7.06 -15.85
N SER A 34 5.13 5.97 -16.60
CA SER A 34 5.11 6.05 -18.07
C SER A 34 3.80 6.66 -18.60
N GLY A 35 2.65 6.30 -18.01
CA GLY A 35 1.37 6.94 -18.31
C GLY A 35 1.35 8.43 -17.92
N ILE A 36 1.88 8.78 -16.75
CA ILE A 36 1.96 10.18 -16.30
C ILE A 36 2.82 11.03 -17.24
N ASN A 37 3.90 10.47 -17.79
CA ASN A 37 4.78 11.19 -18.70
C ASN A 37 4.07 11.68 -19.98
N SER A 38 2.99 11.02 -20.39
CA SER A 38 2.20 11.47 -21.55
C SER A 38 1.44 12.79 -21.32
N PHE A 39 1.28 13.22 -20.07
CA PHE A 39 0.65 14.49 -19.69
C PHE A 39 1.64 15.68 -19.61
N GLY A 40 2.88 15.47 -20.09
CA GLY A 40 3.90 16.51 -20.17
C GLY A 40 4.48 16.94 -18.83
N ALA A 41 5.25 18.04 -18.85
CA ALA A 41 5.99 18.50 -17.68
C ALA A 41 5.11 18.84 -16.46
N GLY A 42 3.92 19.43 -16.71
CA GLY A 42 2.95 19.74 -15.66
C GLY A 42 2.43 18.50 -14.94
N GLY A 43 2.08 17.44 -15.70
CA GLY A 43 1.62 16.16 -15.16
C GLY A 43 2.71 15.47 -14.35
N ILE A 44 3.94 15.45 -14.84
CA ILE A 44 5.10 14.85 -14.14
C ILE A 44 5.38 15.59 -12.83
N ALA A 45 5.53 16.93 -12.90
CA ALA A 45 5.85 17.74 -11.73
C ALA A 45 4.70 17.73 -10.70
N GLY A 46 3.45 17.83 -11.14
CA GLY A 46 2.27 17.78 -10.26
C GLY A 46 2.15 16.44 -9.54
N SER A 47 2.37 15.33 -10.26
CA SER A 47 2.41 14.01 -9.65
C SER A 47 3.55 13.86 -8.63
N ALA A 48 4.72 14.43 -8.91
CA ALA A 48 5.87 14.38 -7.99
C ALA A 48 5.62 15.16 -6.70
N VAL A 49 4.92 16.29 -6.77
CA VAL A 49 4.52 17.08 -5.58
C VAL A 49 3.64 16.24 -4.67
N GLU A 50 2.59 15.64 -5.20
CA GLU A 50 1.66 14.85 -4.38
C GLU A 50 2.33 13.59 -3.82
N LEU A 51 3.17 12.91 -4.59
CA LEU A 51 3.86 11.68 -4.19
C LEU A 51 4.67 11.85 -2.89
N ASN A 52 5.21 13.05 -2.61
CA ASN A 52 5.87 13.31 -1.34
C ASN A 52 4.90 13.17 -0.15
N TYR A 53 3.67 13.63 -0.29
CA TYR A 53 2.64 13.53 0.76
C TYR A 53 2.06 12.12 0.87
N GLU A 54 1.87 11.44 -0.27
CA GLU A 54 1.49 10.02 -0.32
C GLU A 54 2.48 9.17 0.47
N TYR A 55 3.80 9.40 0.33
CA TYR A 55 4.81 8.68 1.11
C TYR A 55 4.70 8.91 2.61
N PHE A 56 4.37 10.10 3.09
CA PHE A 56 4.14 10.32 4.53
C PHE A 56 3.00 9.45 5.05
N ALA A 57 1.87 9.42 4.34
CA ALA A 57 0.73 8.61 4.71
C ALA A 57 1.05 7.10 4.63
N TYR A 58 1.70 6.67 3.55
CA TYR A 58 2.11 5.28 3.35
C TYR A 58 3.08 4.79 4.42
N TYR A 59 4.13 5.56 4.77
CA TYR A 59 5.08 5.16 5.80
C TYR A 59 4.43 5.05 7.19
N LEU A 60 3.43 5.86 7.48
CA LEU A 60 2.64 5.72 8.69
C LEU A 60 1.89 4.38 8.73
N VAL A 61 1.22 3.99 7.65
CA VAL A 61 0.57 2.67 7.51
C VAL A 61 1.59 1.54 7.64
N ASN A 62 2.76 1.69 6.99
CA ASN A 62 3.82 0.69 7.03
C ASN A 62 4.38 0.49 8.44
N ALA A 63 4.52 1.55 9.24
CA ALA A 63 4.95 1.45 10.64
C ALA A 63 3.98 0.58 11.48
N PHE A 64 2.67 0.78 11.31
CA PHE A 64 1.67 -0.09 11.95
C PHE A 64 1.76 -1.53 11.42
N ALA A 65 1.96 -1.72 10.12
CA ALA A 65 2.08 -3.05 9.53
C ALA A 65 3.30 -3.81 10.11
N GLN A 66 4.46 -3.17 10.25
CA GLN A 66 5.65 -3.78 10.86
C GLN A 66 5.43 -4.15 12.34
N THR A 67 4.75 -3.27 13.08
CA THR A 67 4.33 -3.53 14.45
C THR A 67 3.44 -4.77 14.52
N VAL A 68 2.46 -4.87 13.65
CA VAL A 68 1.54 -6.01 13.57
C VAL A 68 2.26 -7.32 13.21
N VAL A 69 3.25 -7.29 12.30
CA VAL A 69 4.10 -8.47 12.02
C VAL A 69 4.74 -9.02 13.29
N THR A 70 5.38 -8.13 14.04
CA THR A 70 6.13 -8.49 15.26
C THR A 70 5.21 -9.07 16.34
N PHE A 71 4.17 -8.33 16.70
CA PHE A 71 3.25 -8.77 17.76
C PHE A 71 2.44 -10.02 17.36
N THR A 72 2.03 -10.13 16.09
CA THR A 72 1.34 -11.34 15.61
C THR A 72 2.27 -12.55 15.70
N GLY A 73 3.54 -12.42 15.29
CA GLY A 73 4.52 -13.50 15.35
C GLY A 73 4.76 -13.99 16.79
N GLN A 74 4.93 -13.06 17.74
CA GLN A 74 5.12 -13.39 19.17
C GLN A 74 3.90 -14.13 19.74
N ASN A 75 2.69 -13.62 19.52
CA ASN A 75 1.48 -14.21 20.09
C ASN A 75 1.05 -15.50 19.36
N TYR A 76 1.37 -15.63 18.07
CA TYR A 76 1.21 -16.90 17.34
C TYR A 76 2.14 -17.98 17.90
N GLY A 77 3.41 -17.65 18.19
CA GLY A 77 4.35 -18.55 18.87
C GLY A 77 3.86 -19.00 20.26
N ALA A 78 3.18 -18.11 20.98
CA ALA A 78 2.54 -18.39 22.26
C ALA A 78 1.19 -19.11 22.14
N LYS A 79 0.68 -19.39 20.92
CA LYS A 79 -0.62 -19.99 20.62
C LYS A 79 -1.82 -19.20 21.17
N ASP A 80 -1.69 -17.87 21.33
CA ASP A 80 -2.73 -16.99 21.83
C ASP A 80 -3.54 -16.38 20.67
N GLU A 81 -4.60 -17.09 20.27
CA GLU A 81 -5.47 -16.64 19.18
C GLU A 81 -6.18 -15.32 19.49
N GLU A 82 -6.65 -15.14 20.72
CA GLU A 82 -7.43 -13.95 21.09
C GLU A 82 -6.56 -12.69 21.02
N ARG A 83 -5.30 -12.77 21.44
CA ARG A 83 -4.34 -11.68 21.24
C ARG A 83 -4.03 -11.42 19.78
N CYS A 84 -3.87 -12.43 18.95
CA CYS A 84 -3.71 -12.26 17.50
C CYS A 84 -4.90 -11.52 16.86
N LYS A 85 -6.15 -11.85 17.26
CA LYS A 85 -7.35 -11.13 16.82
C LYS A 85 -7.34 -9.66 17.27
N LYS A 86 -6.96 -9.41 18.53
CA LYS A 86 -6.89 -8.07 19.09
C LYS A 86 -5.83 -7.23 18.39
N ILE A 87 -4.65 -7.79 18.11
CA ILE A 87 -3.57 -7.13 17.36
C ILE A 87 -4.05 -6.72 15.97
N PHE A 88 -4.72 -7.61 15.24
CA PHE A 88 -5.29 -7.29 13.92
C PHE A 88 -6.29 -6.13 14.01
N ARG A 89 -7.27 -6.21 14.94
CA ARG A 89 -8.31 -5.18 15.08
C ARG A 89 -7.72 -3.81 15.46
N LEU A 90 -6.85 -3.78 16.46
CA LEU A 90 -6.23 -2.54 16.92
C LEU A 90 -5.27 -1.98 15.87
N GLY A 91 -4.44 -2.82 15.23
CA GLY A 91 -3.56 -2.40 14.16
C GLY A 91 -4.32 -1.82 12.98
N MET A 92 -5.42 -2.46 12.56
CA MET A 92 -6.29 -1.95 11.49
C MET A 92 -6.93 -0.61 11.89
N LEU A 93 -7.54 -0.53 13.06
CA LEU A 93 -8.22 0.66 13.54
C LEU A 93 -7.26 1.85 13.66
N CYS A 94 -6.12 1.64 14.33
CA CYS A 94 -5.11 2.69 14.51
C CYS A 94 -4.53 3.13 13.18
N SER A 95 -4.21 2.20 12.27
CA SER A 95 -3.68 2.52 10.94
C SER A 95 -4.67 3.33 10.11
N VAL A 96 -5.92 2.88 10.00
CA VAL A 96 -6.97 3.57 9.24
C VAL A 96 -7.26 4.96 9.80
N ILE A 97 -7.39 5.10 11.12
CA ILE A 97 -7.66 6.39 11.75
C ILE A 97 -6.49 7.34 11.57
N SER A 98 -5.26 6.91 11.87
CA SER A 98 -4.08 7.77 11.78
C SER A 98 -3.80 8.21 10.34
N CYS A 99 -3.86 7.27 9.39
CA CYS A 99 -3.70 7.57 7.97
C CYS A 99 -4.85 8.45 7.46
N GLY A 100 -6.09 8.15 7.84
CA GLY A 100 -7.27 8.94 7.46
C GLY A 100 -7.21 10.37 7.96
N ILE A 101 -6.79 10.61 9.21
CA ILE A 101 -6.58 11.95 9.75
C ILE A 101 -5.50 12.68 8.96
N LEU A 102 -4.33 12.05 8.76
CA LEU A 102 -3.21 12.66 8.04
C LEU A 102 -3.59 13.01 6.60
N SER A 103 -4.20 12.07 5.88
CA SER A 103 -4.66 12.28 4.50
C SER A 103 -5.72 13.38 4.43
N THR A 104 -6.66 13.43 5.38
CA THR A 104 -7.68 14.49 5.44
C THR A 104 -7.03 15.85 5.64
N ILE A 105 -6.05 15.98 6.52
CA ILE A 105 -5.30 17.23 6.71
C ILE A 105 -4.65 17.67 5.40
N PHE A 106 -3.96 16.77 4.71
CA PHE A 106 -3.30 17.09 3.45
C PHE A 106 -4.32 17.48 2.36
N VAL A 107 -5.43 16.76 2.25
CA VAL A 107 -6.46 17.05 1.23
C VAL A 107 -7.20 18.37 1.52
N VAL A 108 -7.57 18.64 2.77
CA VAL A 108 -8.26 19.87 3.16
C VAL A 108 -7.37 21.10 2.94
N PHE A 109 -6.11 21.01 3.34
CA PHE A 109 -5.14 22.09 3.21
C PHE A 109 -4.27 21.98 1.95
N ARG A 110 -4.72 21.23 0.92
CA ARG A 110 -3.93 20.95 -0.30
C ARG A 110 -3.40 22.21 -0.99
N THR A 111 -4.18 23.29 -1.00
CA THR A 111 -3.74 24.56 -1.60
C THR A 111 -2.47 25.09 -0.94
N PHE A 112 -2.40 25.03 0.38
CA PHE A 112 -1.20 25.40 1.13
C PHE A 112 -0.04 24.44 0.82
N PHE A 113 -0.27 23.13 0.90
CA PHE A 113 0.77 22.12 0.71
C PHE A 113 1.32 22.09 -0.71
N ILE A 114 0.48 22.24 -1.74
CA ILE A 114 0.95 22.34 -3.13
C ILE A 114 1.71 23.65 -3.34
N GLY A 115 1.23 24.76 -2.76
CA GLY A 115 1.87 26.08 -2.85
C GLY A 115 3.28 26.16 -2.25
N LEU A 116 3.65 25.21 -1.36
CA LEU A 116 5.04 25.12 -0.87
C LEU A 116 6.03 24.64 -1.95
N PHE A 117 5.55 23.97 -2.99
CA PHE A 117 6.39 23.39 -4.05
C PHE A 117 6.34 24.17 -5.36
N THR A 118 5.19 24.76 -5.69
CA THR A 118 4.99 25.38 -6.99
C THR A 118 3.95 26.50 -6.96
N SER A 119 4.16 27.48 -7.84
CA SER A 119 3.17 28.51 -8.23
C SER A 119 2.69 28.33 -9.68
N ASP A 120 3.20 27.34 -10.41
CA ASP A 120 2.80 27.08 -11.80
C ASP A 120 1.37 26.49 -11.83
N PRO A 121 0.42 27.14 -12.55
CA PRO A 121 -0.96 26.70 -12.61
C PRO A 121 -1.14 25.29 -13.20
N SER A 122 -0.30 24.89 -14.15
CA SER A 122 -0.35 23.58 -14.78
C SER A 122 0.04 22.49 -13.79
N VAL A 123 1.16 22.68 -13.08
CA VAL A 123 1.63 21.75 -12.03
C VAL A 123 0.63 21.64 -10.89
N TYR A 124 0.07 22.79 -10.47
CA TYR A 124 -0.94 22.89 -9.43
C TYR A 124 -2.19 22.06 -9.78
N HIS A 125 -2.68 22.16 -11.01
CA HIS A 125 -3.87 21.44 -11.48
C HIS A 125 -3.70 19.92 -11.34
N TYR A 126 -2.60 19.36 -11.87
CA TYR A 126 -2.35 17.91 -11.76
C TYR A 126 -2.08 17.44 -10.33
N ALA A 127 -1.36 18.23 -9.54
CA ALA A 127 -1.17 17.92 -8.12
C ALA A 127 -2.51 17.86 -7.37
N GLN A 128 -3.39 18.85 -7.59
CA GLN A 128 -4.71 18.91 -6.96
C GLN A 128 -5.58 17.69 -7.31
N LEU A 129 -5.61 17.28 -8.58
CA LEU A 129 -6.36 16.10 -9.01
C LEU A 129 -5.85 14.84 -8.29
N ARG A 130 -4.53 14.67 -8.21
CA ARG A 130 -3.93 13.51 -7.54
C ARG A 130 -4.19 13.52 -6.03
N PHE A 131 -4.12 14.67 -5.35
CA PHE A 131 -4.53 14.80 -3.94
C PHE A 131 -5.96 14.30 -3.70
N LEU A 132 -6.89 14.68 -4.60
CA LEU A 132 -8.30 14.33 -4.47
C LEU A 132 -8.58 12.85 -4.77
N ILE A 133 -7.88 12.25 -5.74
CA ILE A 133 -8.15 10.89 -6.20
C ILE A 133 -7.32 9.86 -5.44
N VAL A 134 -6.03 10.13 -5.20
CA VAL A 134 -5.13 9.15 -4.60
C VAL A 134 -5.10 9.31 -3.09
N LEU A 135 -4.68 10.46 -2.60
CA LEU A 135 -4.45 10.68 -1.18
C LEU A 135 -5.72 10.58 -0.32
N THR A 136 -6.89 10.94 -0.87
CA THR A 136 -8.19 10.77 -0.18
C THR A 136 -8.46 9.32 0.19
N PHE A 137 -8.05 8.39 -0.63
CA PHE A 137 -8.29 6.96 -0.44
C PHE A 137 -7.08 6.19 0.11
N GLU A 138 -5.98 6.88 0.47
CA GLU A 138 -4.75 6.24 0.93
C GLU A 138 -4.95 5.34 2.16
N CYS A 139 -5.92 5.64 3.03
CA CYS A 139 -6.25 4.81 4.18
C CYS A 139 -6.69 3.37 3.80
N LEU A 140 -7.13 3.13 2.54
CA LEU A 140 -7.46 1.79 2.05
C LEU A 140 -6.23 0.86 2.00
N THR A 141 -5.03 1.43 1.89
CA THR A 141 -3.76 0.68 1.92
C THR A 141 -3.58 -0.10 3.22
N SER A 142 -4.14 0.41 4.33
CA SER A 142 -4.17 -0.29 5.62
C SER A 142 -4.79 -1.68 5.51
N SER A 143 -5.77 -1.88 4.64
CA SER A 143 -6.49 -3.14 4.48
C SER A 143 -5.56 -4.30 4.08
N TYR A 144 -4.68 -4.11 3.12
CA TYR A 144 -3.74 -5.14 2.68
C TYR A 144 -2.42 -5.12 3.45
N GLU A 145 -1.94 -3.97 3.94
CA GLU A 145 -0.70 -3.90 4.70
C GLU A 145 -0.84 -4.54 6.08
N ILE A 146 -1.90 -4.23 6.83
CA ILE A 146 -2.15 -4.81 8.16
C ILE A 146 -2.47 -6.30 8.06
N SER A 147 -3.36 -6.69 7.13
CA SER A 147 -3.70 -8.10 6.91
C SER A 147 -2.50 -8.91 6.43
N GLY A 148 -1.70 -8.34 5.51
CA GLY A 148 -0.44 -8.90 5.04
C GLY A 148 0.60 -9.00 6.15
N GLY A 149 0.67 -8.01 7.04
CA GLY A 149 1.49 -8.02 8.25
C GLY A 149 1.15 -9.19 9.16
N CYS A 150 -0.14 -9.42 9.44
CA CYS A 150 -0.57 -10.60 10.21
C CYS A 150 -0.20 -11.91 9.52
N LEU A 151 -0.40 -12.03 8.19
CA LEU A 151 -0.01 -13.22 7.44
C LEU A 151 1.50 -13.48 7.50
N ARG A 152 2.31 -12.42 7.40
CA ARG A 152 3.77 -12.51 7.60
C ARG A 152 4.12 -12.96 9.02
N GLY A 153 3.43 -12.43 10.04
CA GLY A 153 3.57 -12.86 11.43
C GLY A 153 3.19 -14.33 11.67
N PHE A 154 2.25 -14.88 10.91
CA PHE A 154 1.93 -16.32 10.90
C PHE A 154 2.93 -17.17 10.09
N GLY A 155 4.00 -16.58 9.55
CA GLY A 155 4.97 -17.26 8.68
C GLY A 155 4.47 -17.54 7.26
N ARG A 156 3.38 -16.89 6.82
CA ARG A 156 2.77 -17.06 5.48
C ARG A 156 3.08 -15.89 4.55
N SER A 157 4.37 -15.54 4.41
CA SER A 157 4.82 -14.34 3.67
C SER A 157 4.54 -14.40 2.16
N MET A 158 4.52 -15.60 1.56
CA MET A 158 4.23 -15.75 0.13
C MET A 158 2.79 -15.37 -0.23
N THR A 159 1.84 -15.61 0.66
CA THR A 159 0.42 -15.36 0.39
C THR A 159 0.15 -13.86 0.10
N PRO A 160 0.49 -12.91 0.99
CA PRO A 160 0.28 -11.49 0.69
C PRO A 160 1.14 -11.03 -0.50
N ALA A 161 2.36 -11.55 -0.67
CA ALA A 161 3.22 -11.19 -1.80
C ALA A 161 2.55 -11.51 -3.14
N ILE A 162 2.07 -12.74 -3.33
CA ILE A 162 1.40 -13.16 -4.57
C ILE A 162 0.13 -12.34 -4.81
N LEU A 163 -0.71 -12.16 -3.78
CA LEU A 163 -1.98 -11.44 -3.92
C LEU A 163 -1.75 -9.96 -4.26
N THR A 164 -0.71 -9.33 -3.71
CA THR A 164 -0.34 -7.94 -4.04
C THR A 164 0.17 -7.84 -5.49
N VAL A 165 0.93 -8.81 -5.97
CA VAL A 165 1.36 -8.86 -7.37
C VAL A 165 0.14 -8.84 -8.30
N PHE A 166 -0.83 -9.73 -8.08
CA PHE A 166 -2.03 -9.79 -8.92
C PHE A 166 -2.93 -8.57 -8.75
N GLY A 167 -3.20 -8.16 -7.53
CA GLY A 167 -4.13 -7.06 -7.24
C GLY A 167 -3.61 -5.68 -7.60
N SER A 168 -2.30 -5.46 -7.51
CA SER A 168 -1.71 -4.16 -7.83
C SER A 168 -1.03 -4.14 -9.19
N TRP A 169 -0.07 -5.03 -9.44
CA TRP A 169 0.74 -4.93 -10.65
C TRP A 169 0.00 -5.36 -11.91
N VAL A 170 -0.55 -6.57 -11.92
CA VAL A 170 -1.26 -7.10 -13.11
C VAL A 170 -2.45 -6.21 -13.45
N LEU A 171 -3.24 -5.79 -12.47
CA LEU A 171 -4.37 -4.89 -12.69
C LEU A 171 -3.93 -3.54 -13.28
N ARG A 172 -2.85 -2.94 -12.76
CA ARG A 172 -2.33 -1.66 -13.27
C ARG A 172 -1.83 -1.77 -14.70
N LEU A 173 -1.17 -2.88 -15.07
CA LEU A 173 -0.75 -3.11 -16.45
C LEU A 173 -1.96 -3.25 -17.40
N ILE A 174 -2.97 -4.02 -16.99
CA ILE A 174 -4.20 -4.18 -17.78
C ILE A 174 -4.88 -2.81 -17.95
N TRP A 175 -4.98 -2.02 -16.88
CA TRP A 175 -5.59 -0.69 -16.92
C TRP A 175 -4.87 0.25 -17.88
N LEU A 176 -3.54 0.30 -17.83
CA LEU A 176 -2.74 1.09 -18.74
C LEU A 176 -2.92 0.65 -20.19
N ALA A 177 -2.90 -0.67 -20.44
CA ALA A 177 -3.02 -1.23 -21.79
C ALA A 177 -4.43 -1.08 -22.40
N THR A 178 -5.46 -0.90 -21.57
CA THR A 178 -6.86 -0.82 -22.00
C THR A 178 -7.41 0.60 -21.80
N VAL A 179 -7.76 0.96 -20.58
CA VAL A 179 -8.49 2.20 -20.26
C VAL A 179 -7.69 3.43 -20.67
N CYS A 180 -6.41 3.52 -20.29
CA CYS A 180 -5.58 4.69 -20.60
C CYS A 180 -5.23 4.78 -22.09
N ASN A 181 -5.27 3.67 -22.82
CA ASN A 181 -5.04 3.67 -24.27
C ASN A 181 -6.27 4.17 -25.05
N TRP A 182 -7.47 3.98 -24.50
CA TRP A 182 -8.72 4.48 -25.11
C TRP A 182 -9.09 5.89 -24.67
N PHE A 183 -8.76 6.23 -23.42
CA PHE A 183 -9.11 7.52 -22.82
C PHE A 183 -7.82 8.18 -22.30
N HIS A 184 -7.36 9.24 -22.98
CA HIS A 184 -6.21 10.03 -22.55
C HIS A 184 -6.64 11.04 -21.47
N ASP A 185 -6.93 10.52 -20.27
CA ASP A 185 -7.45 11.27 -19.13
C ASP A 185 -6.63 10.99 -17.86
N TYR A 186 -6.15 12.05 -17.21
CA TYR A 186 -5.32 11.94 -16.02
C TYR A 186 -6.10 11.44 -14.80
N GLU A 187 -7.37 11.81 -14.66
CA GLU A 187 -8.21 11.37 -13.56
C GLU A 187 -8.45 9.86 -13.64
N LEU A 188 -8.74 9.34 -14.84
CA LEU A 188 -8.86 7.91 -15.10
C LEU A 188 -7.54 7.16 -14.85
N LEU A 189 -6.40 7.76 -15.20
CA LEU A 189 -5.10 7.17 -14.89
C LEU A 189 -4.89 7.07 -13.37
N MET A 190 -5.26 8.09 -12.59
CA MET A 190 -5.12 8.08 -11.14
C MET A 190 -6.14 7.17 -10.45
N ALA A 191 -7.33 6.96 -11.01
CA ALA A 191 -8.37 6.10 -10.43
C ALA A 191 -7.94 4.64 -10.24
N ILE A 192 -6.91 4.19 -10.95
CA ILE A 192 -6.36 2.84 -10.77
C ILE A 192 -5.81 2.60 -9.35
N TYR A 193 -5.32 3.65 -8.66
CA TYR A 193 -4.79 3.51 -7.31
C TYR A 193 -5.87 3.02 -6.32
N PRO A 194 -6.97 3.74 -6.07
CA PRO A 194 -8.00 3.28 -5.15
C PRO A 194 -8.66 1.97 -5.60
N ILE A 195 -8.86 1.75 -6.90
CA ILE A 195 -9.42 0.50 -7.44
C ILE A 195 -8.51 -0.68 -7.11
N SER A 196 -7.19 -0.55 -7.36
CA SER A 196 -6.22 -1.59 -7.05
C SER A 196 -6.10 -1.87 -5.54
N TRP A 197 -6.23 -0.84 -4.71
CA TRP A 197 -6.18 -0.99 -3.25
C TRP A 197 -7.40 -1.73 -2.70
N VAL A 198 -8.61 -1.44 -3.20
CA VAL A 198 -9.84 -2.16 -2.83
C VAL A 198 -9.73 -3.64 -3.21
N LEU A 199 -9.30 -3.93 -4.44
CA LEU A 199 -9.16 -5.31 -4.91
C LEU A 199 -8.09 -6.07 -4.10
N THR A 200 -6.89 -5.51 -3.99
CA THR A 200 -5.79 -6.11 -3.22
C THR A 200 -6.18 -6.29 -1.76
N GLY A 201 -6.78 -5.25 -1.16
CA GLY A 201 -7.25 -5.27 0.23
C GLY A 201 -8.24 -6.38 0.48
N THR A 202 -9.24 -6.52 -0.39
CA THR A 202 -10.24 -7.59 -0.30
C THR A 202 -9.60 -8.97 -0.38
N MET A 203 -8.70 -9.20 -1.35
CA MET A 203 -8.02 -10.49 -1.52
C MET A 203 -7.17 -10.85 -0.29
N VAL A 204 -6.38 -9.91 0.22
CA VAL A 204 -5.49 -10.17 1.37
C VAL A 204 -6.29 -10.32 2.67
N LEU A 205 -7.37 -9.55 2.87
CA LEU A 205 -8.30 -9.71 4.00
C LEU A 205 -8.93 -11.11 4.01
N VAL A 206 -9.47 -11.56 2.87
CA VAL A 206 -10.05 -12.90 2.73
C VAL A 206 -9.00 -13.97 3.04
N ALA A 207 -7.78 -13.82 2.54
CA ALA A 207 -6.68 -14.74 2.81
C ALA A 207 -6.32 -14.76 4.31
N TYR A 208 -6.28 -13.60 4.97
CA TYR A 208 -6.05 -13.50 6.41
C TYR A 208 -7.11 -14.27 7.20
N PHE A 209 -8.40 -14.02 6.95
CA PHE A 209 -9.48 -14.70 7.68
C PHE A 209 -9.49 -16.22 7.46
N ARG A 210 -9.25 -16.67 6.23
CA ARG A 210 -9.14 -18.11 5.89
C ARG A 210 -7.93 -18.75 6.57
N THR A 211 -6.77 -18.09 6.54
CA THR A 211 -5.54 -18.60 7.14
C THR A 211 -5.68 -18.70 8.65
N ARG A 212 -6.15 -17.63 9.30
CA ARG A 212 -6.39 -17.65 10.74
C ARG A 212 -7.30 -18.78 11.16
N LYS A 213 -8.44 -18.96 10.46
CA LYS A 213 -9.36 -20.06 10.76
C LYS A 213 -8.70 -21.44 10.66
N LYS A 214 -7.79 -21.65 9.71
CA LYS A 214 -7.07 -22.92 9.55
C LYS A 214 -5.96 -23.15 10.59
N LEU A 215 -5.40 -22.09 11.16
CA LEU A 215 -4.26 -22.20 12.09
C LEU A 215 -4.70 -22.43 13.54
N PHE A 216 -5.92 -22.05 13.89
CA PHE A 216 -6.43 -22.11 15.25
C PHE A 216 -7.66 -23.05 15.41
N LEU A 217 -8.05 -23.74 14.34
CA LEU A 217 -8.96 -24.89 14.39
C LEU A 217 -8.16 -26.17 14.52
#